data_be20cebfc55861ac78982c324db75771
#
_entry.id   be20cebfc55861ac78982c324db75771
#
_cell.length_a   1.000
_cell.length_b   1.000
_cell.length_c   1.000
_cell.angle_alpha   90.00
_cell.angle_beta   90.00
_cell.angle_gamma   90.00
#
_symmetry.space_group_name_H-M   'P 1'
#
loop_
_entity.id
_entity.type
_entity.pdbx_description
1 polymer ?
#
loop_
_entity_poly.entity_id
_entity_poly.type
_entity_poly.pdbx_seq_one_letter_code
_entity_poly.pdbx_strand_id
1 'polypeptide(L)'
;MNLFDYVDSKTQEHLSDLYEFLRIPSISAQSQHKPDIERAAQWVADRLRRVGLDSVEILPTKMHPLVYGESLQAPGKPTILFYGHYDCLLYTSRCV
;
A
#
# COMPACT_ATOMS: atom_id res chain seq x y z
N MET A 1 -23.07 -11.27 -8.13
CA MET A 1 -22.61 -10.32 -7.10
C MET A 1 -22.09 -9.07 -7.79
N ASN A 2 -22.60 -7.91 -7.42
CA ASN A 2 -22.09 -6.66 -7.96
C ASN A 2 -20.92 -6.15 -7.12
N LEU A 3 -20.30 -5.06 -7.54
CA LEU A 3 -19.14 -4.50 -6.88
C LEU A 3 -19.42 -4.11 -5.42
N PHE A 4 -20.58 -3.52 -5.18
CA PHE A 4 -20.95 -3.08 -3.82
C PHE A 4 -21.14 -4.28 -2.89
N ASP A 5 -21.77 -5.33 -3.36
CA ASP A 5 -21.95 -6.57 -2.58
C ASP A 5 -20.59 -7.19 -2.24
N TYR A 6 -19.67 -7.18 -3.19
CA TYR A 6 -18.32 -7.70 -2.96
C TYR A 6 -17.62 -6.92 -1.87
N VAL A 7 -17.64 -5.58 -1.95
CA VAL A 7 -17.00 -4.72 -0.95
C VAL A 7 -17.60 -4.98 0.44
N ASP A 8 -18.92 -5.04 0.52
CA ASP A 8 -19.60 -5.29 1.79
C ASP A 8 -19.22 -6.66 2.38
N SER A 9 -19.11 -7.67 1.53
CA SER A 9 -18.76 -9.02 1.97
C SER A 9 -17.33 -9.11 2.49
N LYS A 10 -16.45 -8.17 2.13
CA LYS A 10 -15.04 -8.16 2.51
C LYS A 10 -14.70 -7.13 3.58
N THR A 11 -15.69 -6.49 4.19
CA THR A 11 -15.47 -5.40 5.14
C THR A 11 -14.53 -5.79 6.27
N GLN A 12 -14.76 -6.91 6.92
CA GLN A 12 -13.92 -7.35 8.04
C GLN A 12 -12.48 -7.64 7.60
N GLU A 13 -12.33 -8.24 6.45
CA GLU A 13 -11.01 -8.53 5.89
C GLU A 13 -10.26 -7.23 5.55
N HIS A 14 -10.95 -6.27 4.93
CA HIS A 14 -10.35 -4.98 4.58
C HIS A 14 -9.97 -4.18 5.83
N LEU A 15 -10.81 -4.19 6.87
CA LEU A 15 -10.49 -3.52 8.13
C LEU A 15 -9.31 -4.16 8.83
N SER A 16 -9.24 -5.50 8.82
CA SER A 16 -8.11 -6.22 9.40
C SER A 16 -6.80 -5.86 8.70
N ASP A 17 -6.83 -5.79 7.38
CA ASP A 17 -5.67 -5.39 6.59
C ASP A 17 -5.24 -3.97 6.90
N LEU A 18 -6.20 -3.05 6.99
CA LEU A 18 -5.90 -1.66 7.32
C LEU A 18 -5.27 -1.55 8.71
N TYR A 19 -5.81 -2.24 9.71
CA TYR A 19 -5.26 -2.22 11.06
C TYR A 19 -3.84 -2.78 11.09
N GLU A 20 -3.58 -3.84 10.36
CA GLU A 20 -2.23 -4.40 10.25
C GLU A 20 -1.25 -3.38 9.69
N PHE A 21 -1.64 -2.67 8.63
CA PHE A 21 -0.83 -1.63 8.04
C PHE A 21 -0.58 -0.48 9.02
N LEU A 22 -1.63 -0.04 9.72
CA LEU A 22 -1.53 1.08 10.66
C LEU A 22 -0.66 0.78 11.88
N ARG A 23 -0.38 -0.49 12.17
CA ARG A 23 0.53 -0.86 13.25
C ARG A 23 1.99 -0.66 12.91
N ILE A 24 2.31 -0.47 11.64
CA ILE A 24 3.68 -0.18 11.23
C ILE A 24 3.92 1.32 11.42
N PRO A 25 4.83 1.74 12.31
CA PRO A 25 5.04 3.17 12.55
C PRO A 25 5.88 3.80 11.45
N SER A 26 5.30 3.92 10.27
CA SER A 26 5.95 4.40 9.06
C SER A 26 6.07 5.93 9.04
N ILE A 27 6.79 6.47 10.02
CA ILE A 27 6.98 7.90 10.21
C ILE A 27 8.13 8.38 9.37
N SER A 28 7.83 9.00 8.22
CA SER A 28 8.83 9.39 7.23
C SER A 28 9.70 10.56 7.67
N ALA A 29 9.19 11.39 8.60
CA ALA A 29 9.90 12.58 9.05
C ALA A 29 11.00 12.30 10.09
N GLN A 30 11.11 11.07 10.58
CA GLN A 30 12.08 10.70 11.62
C GLN A 30 12.98 9.57 11.12
N SER A 31 14.28 9.82 11.11
CA SER A 31 15.26 8.86 10.61
C SER A 31 15.28 7.54 11.38
N GLN A 32 14.94 7.57 12.68
CA GLN A 32 14.89 6.35 13.48
C GLN A 32 13.81 5.37 13.02
N HIS A 33 12.81 5.85 12.26
CA HIS A 33 11.76 5.01 11.70
C HIS A 33 12.02 4.55 10.28
N LYS A 34 13.24 4.75 9.77
CA LYS A 34 13.59 4.30 8.43
C LYS A 34 13.35 2.81 8.21
N PRO A 35 13.71 1.92 9.15
CA PRO A 35 13.37 0.49 8.99
C PRO A 35 11.86 0.24 8.94
N ASP A 36 11.08 1.04 9.65
CA ASP A 36 9.62 0.93 9.63
C ASP A 36 9.04 1.35 8.29
N ILE A 37 9.62 2.37 7.65
CA ILE A 37 9.24 2.76 6.28
C ILE A 37 9.52 1.62 5.31
N GLU A 38 10.66 0.96 5.45
CA GLU A 38 11.01 -0.18 4.59
C GLU A 38 10.04 -1.34 4.80
N ARG A 39 9.63 -1.62 6.05
CA ARG A 39 8.62 -2.63 6.32
C ARG A 39 7.27 -2.27 5.73
N ALA A 40 6.88 -1.00 5.81
CA ALA A 40 5.62 -0.53 5.23
C ALA A 40 5.64 -0.68 3.70
N ALA A 41 6.76 -0.33 3.07
CA ALA A 41 6.90 -0.51 1.62
C ALA A 41 6.77 -1.97 1.24
N GLN A 42 7.41 -2.87 1.98
CA GLN A 42 7.31 -4.30 1.72
C GLN A 42 5.88 -4.81 1.92
N TRP A 43 5.21 -4.32 2.96
CA TRP A 43 3.81 -4.68 3.21
C TRP A 43 2.92 -4.30 2.03
N VAL A 44 3.08 -3.06 1.53
CA VAL A 44 2.30 -2.58 0.36
C VAL A 44 2.62 -3.43 -0.87
N ALA A 45 3.89 -3.70 -1.13
CA ALA A 45 4.30 -4.51 -2.27
C ALA A 45 3.67 -5.91 -2.20
N ASP A 46 3.68 -6.53 -1.03
CA ASP A 46 3.10 -7.86 -0.85
C ASP A 46 1.60 -7.86 -1.07
N ARG A 47 0.91 -6.79 -0.65
CA ARG A 47 -0.53 -6.65 -0.90
C ARG A 47 -0.84 -6.47 -2.38
N LEU A 48 -0.04 -5.68 -3.08
CA LEU A 48 -0.21 -5.51 -4.52
C LEU A 48 -0.04 -6.84 -5.26
N ARG A 49 0.91 -7.67 -4.83
CA ARG A 49 1.08 -9.01 -5.40
C ARG A 49 -0.12 -9.89 -5.10
N ARG A 50 -0.65 -9.81 -3.88
CA ARG A 50 -1.79 -10.61 -3.47
C ARG A 50 -3.04 -10.29 -4.27
N VAL A 51 -3.27 -9.02 -4.60
CA VAL A 51 -4.44 -8.64 -5.40
C VAL A 51 -4.27 -8.97 -6.87
N GLY A 52 -3.11 -9.45 -7.28
CA GLY A 52 -2.91 -10.01 -8.62
C GLY A 52 -2.26 -9.10 -9.63
N LEU A 53 -1.56 -8.05 -9.19
CA LEU A 53 -0.80 -7.24 -10.15
C LEU A 53 0.34 -8.07 -10.76
N ASP A 54 0.59 -7.86 -12.02
CA ASP A 54 1.55 -8.66 -12.78
C ASP A 54 2.99 -8.37 -12.43
N SER A 55 3.27 -7.11 -12.14
CA SER A 55 4.63 -6.65 -11.86
C SER A 55 4.57 -5.70 -10.67
N VAL A 56 5.32 -6.00 -9.63
CA VAL A 56 5.41 -5.18 -8.42
C VAL A 56 6.87 -5.04 -8.05
N GLU A 57 7.32 -3.80 -7.86
CA GLU A 57 8.71 -3.50 -7.53
C GLU A 57 8.79 -2.46 -6.42
N ILE A 58 9.81 -2.59 -5.58
CA ILE A 58 10.20 -1.56 -4.63
C ILE A 58 11.40 -0.85 -5.23
N LEU A 59 11.23 0.42 -5.56
CA LEU A 59 12.24 1.20 -6.25
C LEU A 59 12.96 2.11 -5.25
N PRO A 60 14.28 1.98 -5.09
CA PRO A 60 15.02 2.83 -4.17
C PRO A 60 15.07 4.26 -4.70
N THR A 61 15.04 5.21 -3.78
CA THR A 61 15.23 6.63 -4.07
C THR A 61 16.28 7.19 -3.12
N LYS A 62 16.59 8.48 -3.27
CA LYS A 62 17.51 9.15 -2.33
C LYS A 62 16.91 9.27 -0.93
N MET A 63 15.59 9.19 -0.80
CA MET A 63 14.90 9.32 0.48
C MET A 63 14.28 7.97 0.88
N HIS A 64 13.02 7.79 0.59
CA HIS A 64 12.29 6.57 0.93
C HIS A 64 11.94 5.81 -0.35
N PRO A 65 11.79 4.49 -0.28
CA PRO A 65 11.49 3.72 -1.48
C PRO A 65 10.10 4.00 -2.03
N LEU A 66 9.99 3.89 -3.35
CA LEU A 66 8.70 3.88 -4.04
C LEU A 66 8.23 2.45 -4.20
N VAL A 67 6.93 2.24 -4.07
CA VAL A 67 6.34 0.95 -4.42
C VAL A 67 5.57 1.16 -5.72
N TYR A 68 5.91 0.37 -6.73
CA TYR A 68 5.31 0.44 -8.05
C TYR A 68 4.69 -0.89 -8.40
N GLY A 69 3.46 -0.87 -8.90
CA GLY A 69 2.82 -2.07 -9.38
C GLY A 69 2.00 -1.77 -10.64
N GLU A 70 1.92 -2.74 -11.51
CA GLU A 70 1.14 -2.59 -12.73
C GLU A 70 0.44 -3.88 -13.13
N SER A 71 -0.69 -3.71 -13.84
CA SER A 71 -1.37 -4.77 -14.53
C SER A 71 -1.88 -4.20 -15.85
N LEU A 72 -1.26 -4.61 -16.94
CA LEU A 72 -1.55 -4.09 -18.27
C LEU A 72 -2.08 -5.19 -19.20
N GLN A 73 -2.96 -6.04 -18.67
CA GLN A 73 -3.46 -7.22 -19.39
C GLN A 73 -4.75 -6.97 -20.15
N ALA A 74 -5.17 -5.73 -20.32
CA ALA A 74 -6.38 -5.41 -21.06
C ALA A 74 -6.05 -4.53 -22.28
N PRO A 75 -5.50 -5.09 -23.36
CA PRO A 75 -5.12 -4.32 -24.53
C PRO A 75 -6.31 -3.55 -25.09
N GLY A 76 -6.08 -2.31 -25.51
CA GLY A 76 -7.14 -1.48 -26.07
C GLY A 76 -8.07 -0.84 -25.05
N LYS A 77 -7.91 -1.14 -23.76
CA LYS A 77 -8.69 -0.53 -22.70
C LYS A 77 -7.90 0.62 -22.05
N PRO A 78 -8.61 1.62 -21.50
CA PRO A 78 -7.90 2.71 -20.82
C PRO A 78 -7.14 2.22 -19.59
N THR A 79 -6.03 2.87 -19.31
CA THR A 79 -5.21 2.59 -18.13
C THR A 79 -5.52 3.60 -17.04
N ILE A 80 -5.73 3.14 -15.83
CA ILE A 80 -5.97 3.99 -14.67
C ILE A 80 -4.72 4.01 -13.82
N LEU A 81 -4.28 5.21 -13.45
CA LEU A 81 -3.15 5.40 -12.54
C LEU A 81 -3.68 5.74 -11.15
N PHE A 82 -3.30 4.94 -10.16
CA PHE A 82 -3.58 5.22 -8.76
C PHE A 82 -2.33 5.76 -8.10
N TYR A 83 -2.49 6.79 -7.29
CA TYR A 83 -1.40 7.36 -6.51
C TYR A 83 -1.82 7.45 -5.05
N GLY A 84 -0.92 7.09 -4.15
CA GLY A 84 -1.14 7.23 -2.73
C GLY A 84 0.19 7.23 -1.99
N HIS A 85 0.15 7.51 -0.70
CA HIS A 85 1.35 7.46 0.13
C HIS A 85 1.16 6.41 1.24
N TYR A 86 2.27 5.92 1.78
CA TYR A 86 2.23 4.87 2.79
C TYR A 86 2.87 5.27 4.12
N ASP A 87 3.28 6.53 4.24
CA ASP A 87 3.79 7.03 5.52
C ASP A 87 2.67 7.61 6.37
N CYS A 88 2.97 7.89 7.62
CA CYS A 88 2.03 8.51 8.53
C CYS A 88 2.65 9.72 9.23
N LEU A 89 1.79 10.54 9.82
CA LEU A 89 2.20 11.74 10.54
C LEU A 89 2.32 11.42 12.03
N LEU A 90 3.34 12.00 12.66
CA LEU A 90 3.62 11.74 14.07
C LEU A 90 2.55 12.30 15.02
N TYR A 91 1.99 13.46 14.68
CA TYR A 91 1.13 14.21 15.62
C TYR A 91 -0.33 14.32 15.21
N THR A 92 -0.66 14.12 13.94
CA THR A 92 -2.04 14.21 13.44
C THR A 92 -2.65 12.89 13.09
N SER A 93 -1.82 11.87 12.91
CA SER A 93 -2.24 10.50 12.65
C SER A 93 -1.48 9.57 13.57
N ARG A 94 -2.10 8.48 13.94
CA ARG A 94 -1.47 7.47 14.79
C ARG A 94 -1.09 6.27 13.96
N CYS A 95 0.17 5.87 14.07
CA CYS A 95 0.70 4.69 13.39
C CYS A 95 0.61 3.45 14.29
N VAL A 96 -0.43 3.34 15.04
CA VAL A 96 -0.54 2.28 16.05
C VAL A 96 -1.63 1.29 15.68
#